data_876dcced80ea45677ca882c748bcc09d
#
_entry.id   876dcced80ea45677ca882c748bcc09d
#
_cell.length_a   1.000
_cell.length_b   1.000
_cell.length_c   1.000
_cell.angle_alpha   90.00
_cell.angle_beta   90.00
_cell.angle_gamma   90.00
#
_symmetry.space_group_name_H-M   'P 1'
#
loop_
_entity.id
_entity.type
_entity.pdbx_description
1 polymer ?
#
loop_
_entity_poly.entity_id
_entity_poly.type
_entity_poly.pdbx_seq_one_letter_code
_entity_poly.pdbx_strand_id
1 'polypeptide(L)'
;MIENSESGRPMLKISSDEPDARNRGSYSAVESLRLLNFTRSGAPKEHRLSRQTVTRWIRGYEHGEEGYSEPLWTPDYANDDDQIELSFRDLIELRFVKAFRDLGIGLPTIRDCYCRAVEEVQDERPFSTQRFRTDGKTIFLDITEKDHDGRMIDLKRRQQVFRSIIEPSLRDLEFDASTVSRWYPLGIKHRLVVIDPKRSFGRPIVQGGVPTEVLAAAVAVEGSVDAVARLYEVAKSEIRSALEFEQRLAA
;
A
#
# COMPACT_ATOMS: atom_id res chain seq x y z
N MET A 1 12.41 -47.37 5.48
CA MET A 1 13.14 -46.23 4.94
C MET A 1 12.14 -45.42 4.16
N ILE A 2 11.68 -44.36 4.75
CA ILE A 2 10.74 -43.39 4.12
C ILE A 2 11.53 -42.11 4.02
N GLU A 3 11.91 -41.73 2.77
CA GLU A 3 12.57 -40.50 2.47
C GLU A 3 11.55 -39.35 2.56
N ASN A 4 11.83 -38.39 3.45
CA ASN A 4 11.14 -37.11 3.51
C ASN A 4 11.59 -36.27 2.32
N SER A 5 10.68 -35.94 1.41
CA SER A 5 10.90 -34.97 0.39
C SER A 5 10.69 -33.55 0.99
N GLU A 6 11.80 -32.88 1.30
CA GLU A 6 11.83 -31.44 1.55
C GLU A 6 11.42 -30.70 0.28
N SER A 7 10.29 -30.02 0.33
CA SER A 7 9.86 -29.11 -0.74
C SER A 7 10.73 -27.86 -0.70
N GLY A 8 11.83 -27.86 -1.46
CA GLY A 8 12.70 -26.70 -1.65
C GLY A 8 11.98 -25.58 -2.40
N ARG A 9 11.68 -24.49 -1.70
CA ARG A 9 11.37 -23.21 -2.36
C ARG A 9 12.61 -22.74 -3.12
N PRO A 10 12.50 -22.25 -4.34
CA PRO A 10 13.63 -21.64 -5.03
C PRO A 10 14.05 -20.37 -4.27
N MET A 11 15.22 -20.39 -3.64
CA MET A 11 15.85 -19.18 -3.11
C MET A 11 16.29 -18.33 -4.31
N LEU A 12 15.56 -17.23 -4.54
CA LEU A 12 16.03 -16.17 -5.41
C LEU A 12 17.33 -15.61 -4.84
N LYS A 13 18.40 -15.66 -5.62
CA LYS A 13 19.68 -15.04 -5.27
C LYS A 13 19.48 -13.53 -5.25
N ILE A 14 19.41 -12.95 -4.07
CA ILE A 14 19.38 -11.50 -3.85
C ILE A 14 20.72 -10.94 -4.29
N SER A 15 20.70 -10.06 -5.29
CA SER A 15 21.82 -9.19 -5.65
C SER A 15 22.16 -8.31 -4.45
N SER A 16 23.47 -8.17 -4.16
CA SER A 16 24.03 -7.45 -2.98
C SER A 16 23.94 -5.91 -3.06
N ASP A 17 22.98 -5.37 -3.76
CA ASP A 17 22.57 -3.96 -3.67
C ASP A 17 21.37 -3.87 -2.73
N GLU A 18 21.58 -3.99 -1.42
CA GLU A 18 20.59 -3.57 -0.44
C GLU A 18 20.35 -2.07 -0.59
N PRO A 19 19.17 -1.64 -1.08
CA PRO A 19 18.87 -0.22 -1.13
C PRO A 19 18.85 0.31 0.30
N ASP A 20 19.58 1.40 0.53
CA ASP A 20 19.72 2.09 1.81
C ASP A 20 18.36 2.20 2.52
N ALA A 21 18.24 1.65 3.73
CA ALA A 21 17.01 1.65 4.53
C ALA A 21 16.43 3.08 4.71
N ARG A 22 17.28 4.11 4.64
CA ARG A 22 16.88 5.53 4.69
C ARG A 22 15.97 5.97 3.55
N ASN A 23 15.92 5.22 2.44
CA ASN A 23 15.14 5.55 1.26
C ASN A 23 13.89 4.68 1.11
N ARG A 24 13.56 3.83 2.09
CA ARG A 24 12.42 2.90 2.03
C ARG A 24 11.14 3.45 2.66
N GLY A 25 11.22 4.57 3.39
CA GLY A 25 10.14 5.03 4.26
C GLY A 25 9.91 4.04 5.42
N SER A 26 9.25 4.49 6.47
CA SER A 26 8.94 3.66 7.62
C SER A 26 7.56 4.04 8.14
N TYR A 27 6.68 3.06 8.26
CA TYR A 27 5.29 3.26 8.67
C TYR A 27 4.93 2.27 9.77
N SER A 28 4.58 2.80 10.94
CA SER A 28 3.96 1.99 11.99
C SER A 28 2.60 1.43 11.53
N ALA A 29 2.10 0.42 12.22
CA ALA A 29 0.76 -0.12 11.95
C ALA A 29 -0.34 0.96 12.01
N VAL A 30 -0.21 1.94 12.91
CA VAL A 30 -1.18 3.03 13.06
C VAL A 30 -1.14 3.99 11.86
N GLU A 31 0.06 4.42 11.44
CA GLU A 31 0.23 5.29 10.28
C GLU A 31 -0.24 4.60 9.00
N SER A 32 0.14 3.33 8.82
CA SER A 32 -0.33 2.53 7.69
C SER A 32 -1.85 2.45 7.63
N LEU A 33 -2.51 2.19 8.77
CA LEU A 33 -3.97 2.15 8.84
C LEU A 33 -4.63 3.49 8.50
N ARG A 34 -4.09 4.60 9.01
CA ARG A 34 -4.60 5.94 8.68
C ARG A 34 -4.51 6.17 7.17
N LEU A 35 -3.37 5.88 6.55
CA LEU A 35 -3.15 6.05 5.12
C LEU A 35 -3.99 5.09 4.26
N LEU A 36 -4.09 3.82 4.65
CA LEU A 36 -4.89 2.82 3.94
C LEU A 36 -6.39 3.07 4.04
N ASN A 37 -6.85 3.63 5.16
CA ASN A 37 -8.25 4.00 5.35
C ASN A 37 -8.58 5.41 4.81
N PHE A 38 -7.58 6.14 4.33
CA PHE A 38 -7.79 7.41 3.66
C PHE A 38 -8.59 7.21 2.37
N THR A 39 -9.70 7.91 2.25
CA THR A 39 -10.53 7.87 1.05
C THR A 39 -10.78 9.28 0.54
N ARG A 40 -10.72 9.47 -0.77
CA ARG A 40 -11.02 10.78 -1.39
C ARG A 40 -12.49 11.18 -1.27
N SER A 41 -13.39 10.22 -1.13
CA SER A 41 -14.83 10.42 -1.24
C SER A 41 -15.62 9.98 0.00
N GLY A 42 -14.98 9.77 1.14
CA GLY A 42 -15.69 9.34 2.36
C GLY A 42 -16.33 7.97 2.22
N ALA A 43 -15.53 6.92 2.02
CA ALA A 43 -16.05 5.56 1.95
C ALA A 43 -16.73 5.14 3.26
N PRO A 44 -17.76 4.27 3.18
CA PRO A 44 -18.45 3.76 4.36
C PRO A 44 -17.48 3.14 5.36
N LYS A 45 -17.75 3.31 6.66
CA LYS A 45 -16.94 2.78 7.77
C LYS A 45 -16.76 1.25 7.71
N GLU A 46 -17.67 0.56 7.05
CA GLU A 46 -17.70 -0.90 6.87
C GLU A 46 -16.49 -1.46 6.11
N HIS A 47 -15.83 -0.63 5.29
CA HIS A 47 -14.66 -1.00 4.51
C HIS A 47 -13.32 -0.56 5.15
N ARG A 48 -13.35 -0.13 6.41
CA ARG A 48 -12.13 0.27 7.10
C ARG A 48 -11.35 -0.94 7.60
N LEU A 49 -10.04 -0.92 7.34
CA LEU A 49 -9.12 -1.89 7.91
C LEU A 49 -8.94 -1.64 9.40
N SER A 50 -8.89 -2.73 10.18
CA SER A 50 -8.47 -2.70 11.57
C SER A 50 -6.99 -3.08 11.71
N ARG A 51 -6.37 -2.71 12.85
CA ARG A 51 -5.00 -3.14 13.18
C ARG A 51 -4.88 -4.66 13.14
N GLN A 52 -5.85 -5.37 13.71
CA GLN A 52 -5.88 -6.82 13.72
C GLN A 52 -5.89 -7.41 12.29
N THR A 53 -6.62 -6.80 11.37
CA THR A 53 -6.65 -7.24 9.96
C THR A 53 -5.29 -7.11 9.31
N VAL A 54 -4.62 -5.96 9.44
CA VAL A 54 -3.27 -5.76 8.90
C VAL A 54 -2.27 -6.71 9.55
N THR A 55 -2.33 -6.87 10.89
CA THR A 55 -1.47 -7.82 11.59
C THR A 55 -1.63 -9.24 11.06
N ARG A 56 -2.86 -9.71 10.84
CA ARG A 56 -3.14 -11.02 10.27
C ARG A 56 -2.60 -11.20 8.85
N TRP A 57 -2.65 -10.15 8.05
CA TRP A 57 -2.13 -10.21 6.68
C TRP A 57 -0.60 -10.30 6.63
N ILE A 58 0.07 -9.62 7.58
CA ILE A 58 1.53 -9.53 7.63
C ILE A 58 2.17 -10.68 8.41
N ARG A 59 1.51 -11.19 9.45
CA ARG A 59 2.07 -12.24 10.33
C ARG A 59 1.46 -13.61 10.12
N GLY A 60 0.36 -13.69 9.38
CA GLY A 60 -0.47 -14.88 9.38
C GLY A 60 -1.33 -14.98 10.65
N TYR A 61 -2.07 -16.07 10.79
CA TYR A 61 -2.92 -16.30 11.94
C TYR A 61 -3.42 -17.76 12.01
N GLU A 62 -3.71 -18.23 13.21
CA GLU A 62 -4.29 -19.54 13.46
C GLU A 62 -5.81 -19.53 13.28
N HIS A 63 -6.38 -20.62 12.73
CA HIS A 63 -7.82 -20.84 12.57
C HIS A 63 -8.28 -21.98 13.49
N GLY A 64 -8.38 -21.76 14.78
CA GLY A 64 -8.81 -22.81 15.71
C GLY A 64 -8.04 -24.12 15.53
N GLU A 65 -8.75 -25.25 15.40
CA GLU A 65 -8.14 -26.56 15.17
C GLU A 65 -7.77 -26.84 13.68
N GLU A 66 -8.15 -25.97 12.77
CA GLU A 66 -8.09 -26.21 11.32
C GLU A 66 -6.80 -25.77 10.64
N GLY A 67 -5.87 -25.13 11.34
CA GLY A 67 -4.58 -24.81 10.77
C GLY A 67 -4.16 -23.33 10.85
N TYR A 68 -3.10 -23.00 10.12
CA TYR A 68 -2.44 -21.71 10.09
C TYR A 68 -2.56 -21.06 8.70
N SER A 69 -2.94 -19.77 8.65
CA SER A 69 -2.85 -18.95 7.44
C SER A 69 -1.53 -18.22 7.41
N GLU A 70 -0.71 -18.56 6.44
CA GLU A 70 0.58 -17.90 6.20
C GLU A 70 0.41 -16.40 5.99
N PRO A 71 1.44 -15.57 6.27
CA PRO A 71 1.48 -14.18 5.86
C PRO A 71 1.27 -14.04 4.34
N LEU A 72 0.81 -12.87 3.89
CA LEU A 72 0.72 -12.60 2.44
C LEU A 72 2.10 -12.49 1.82
N TRP A 73 3.04 -11.85 2.52
CA TRP A 73 4.47 -11.77 2.19
C TRP A 73 5.28 -11.51 3.46
N THR A 74 6.61 -11.62 3.36
CA THR A 74 7.53 -11.20 4.42
C THR A 74 7.80 -9.70 4.28
N PRO A 75 7.51 -8.84 5.27
CA PRO A 75 7.79 -7.41 5.21
C PRO A 75 9.29 -7.10 5.04
N ASP A 76 9.60 -5.92 4.49
CA ASP A 76 10.97 -5.46 4.31
C ASP A 76 11.71 -5.20 5.64
N TYR A 77 10.97 -4.90 6.70
CA TYR A 77 11.52 -4.71 8.04
C TYR A 77 11.23 -5.91 8.93
N ALA A 78 12.20 -6.23 9.79
CA ALA A 78 11.97 -7.20 10.86
C ALA A 78 10.91 -6.65 11.83
N ASN A 79 9.88 -7.43 12.07
CA ASN A 79 8.78 -7.04 12.96
C ASN A 79 8.87 -7.83 14.26
N ASP A 80 8.95 -7.12 15.38
CA ASP A 80 8.82 -7.69 16.71
C ASP A 80 7.36 -7.99 17.06
N ASP A 81 7.12 -8.79 18.11
CA ASP A 81 5.78 -9.24 18.49
C ASP A 81 4.81 -8.07 18.76
N ASP A 82 5.32 -6.95 19.26
CA ASP A 82 4.50 -5.79 19.64
C ASP A 82 4.43 -4.70 18.57
N GLN A 83 5.37 -4.67 17.61
CA GLN A 83 5.46 -3.58 16.64
C GLN A 83 5.49 -4.10 15.21
N ILE A 84 4.63 -3.54 14.37
CA ILE A 84 4.65 -3.72 12.93
C ILE A 84 5.21 -2.44 12.33
N GLU A 85 6.30 -2.59 11.60
CA GLU A 85 6.92 -1.55 10.78
C GLU A 85 6.91 -2.00 9.33
N LEU A 86 6.46 -1.15 8.44
CA LEU A 86 6.27 -1.43 7.02
C LEU A 86 7.06 -0.46 6.17
N SER A 87 7.63 -0.94 5.08
CA SER A 87 8.22 -0.08 4.06
C SER A 87 7.15 0.61 3.21
N PHE A 88 7.54 1.56 2.40
CA PHE A 88 6.66 2.20 1.43
C PHE A 88 6.11 1.17 0.42
N ARG A 89 6.91 0.21 -0.01
CA ARG A 89 6.46 -0.85 -0.91
C ARG A 89 5.44 -1.76 -0.23
N ASP A 90 5.68 -2.16 1.02
CA ASP A 90 4.69 -2.92 1.82
C ASP A 90 3.36 -2.17 1.96
N LEU A 91 3.42 -0.85 2.20
CA LEU A 91 2.22 0.00 2.27
C LEU A 91 1.45 -0.01 0.95
N ILE A 92 2.13 0.04 -0.19
CA ILE A 92 1.50 -0.03 -1.51
C ILE A 92 0.90 -1.41 -1.77
N GLU A 93 1.59 -2.50 -1.43
CA GLU A 93 1.03 -3.86 -1.53
C GLU A 93 -0.26 -3.99 -0.70
N LEU A 94 -0.26 -3.54 0.57
CA LEU A 94 -1.46 -3.52 1.41
C LEU A 94 -2.60 -2.70 0.82
N ARG A 95 -2.30 -1.59 0.16
CA ARG A 95 -3.29 -0.76 -0.52
C ARG A 95 -4.01 -1.53 -1.63
N PHE A 96 -3.29 -2.34 -2.41
CA PHE A 96 -3.89 -3.20 -3.42
C PHE A 96 -4.69 -4.35 -2.80
N VAL A 97 -4.17 -5.01 -1.77
CA VAL A 97 -4.89 -6.05 -1.03
C VAL A 97 -6.22 -5.50 -0.47
N LYS A 98 -6.19 -4.30 0.12
CA LYS A 98 -7.41 -3.62 0.57
C LYS A 98 -8.38 -3.39 -0.58
N ALA A 99 -7.90 -2.89 -1.72
CA ALA A 99 -8.73 -2.64 -2.88
C ALA A 99 -9.43 -3.92 -3.39
N PHE A 100 -8.75 -5.06 -3.39
CA PHE A 100 -9.36 -6.37 -3.69
C PHE A 100 -10.41 -6.77 -2.64
N ARG A 101 -10.11 -6.57 -1.36
CA ARG A 101 -11.05 -6.87 -0.27
C ARG A 101 -12.32 -6.03 -0.34
N ASP A 102 -12.18 -4.75 -0.67
CA ASP A 102 -13.32 -3.83 -0.84
C ASP A 102 -14.27 -4.28 -1.96
N LEU A 103 -13.81 -5.14 -2.87
CA LEU A 103 -14.59 -5.82 -3.91
C LEU A 103 -15.21 -7.14 -3.49
N GLY A 104 -14.98 -7.57 -2.27
CA GLY A 104 -15.45 -8.85 -1.77
C GLY A 104 -14.60 -10.05 -2.25
N ILE A 105 -13.40 -9.83 -2.80
CA ILE A 105 -12.50 -10.93 -3.15
C ILE A 105 -11.98 -11.57 -1.87
N GLY A 106 -12.10 -12.89 -1.76
CA GLY A 106 -11.64 -13.67 -0.62
C GLY A 106 -10.12 -13.64 -0.45
N LEU A 107 -9.64 -13.72 0.79
CA LEU A 107 -8.20 -13.71 1.08
C LEU A 107 -7.43 -14.88 0.42
N PRO A 108 -7.98 -16.11 0.34
CA PRO A 108 -7.34 -17.19 -0.40
C PRO A 108 -7.08 -16.83 -1.87
N THR A 109 -8.07 -16.30 -2.57
CA THR A 109 -7.92 -15.85 -3.97
C THR A 109 -6.89 -14.73 -4.10
N ILE A 110 -6.86 -13.78 -3.16
CA ILE A 110 -5.85 -12.70 -3.15
C ILE A 110 -4.44 -13.29 -2.97
N ARG A 111 -4.28 -14.30 -2.10
CA ARG A 111 -2.99 -14.96 -1.90
C ARG A 111 -2.52 -15.68 -3.16
N ASP A 112 -3.40 -16.42 -3.83
CA ASP A 112 -3.08 -17.07 -5.10
C ASP A 112 -2.69 -16.05 -6.17
N CYS A 113 -3.45 -14.94 -6.25
CA CYS A 113 -3.11 -13.83 -7.14
C CYS A 113 -1.75 -13.22 -6.83
N TYR A 114 -1.44 -13.03 -5.54
CA TYR A 114 -0.16 -12.47 -5.12
C TYR A 114 1.01 -13.37 -5.52
N CYS A 115 0.94 -14.66 -5.20
CA CYS A 115 1.99 -15.64 -5.55
C CYS A 115 2.23 -15.66 -7.07
N ARG A 116 1.19 -15.73 -7.87
CA ARG A 116 1.32 -15.70 -9.34
C ARG A 116 1.85 -14.38 -9.86
N ALA A 117 1.44 -13.25 -9.27
CA ALA A 117 1.98 -11.95 -9.64
C ALA A 117 3.48 -11.84 -9.31
N VAL A 118 3.95 -12.41 -8.20
CA VAL A 118 5.39 -12.51 -7.89
C VAL A 118 6.13 -13.31 -8.95
N GLU A 119 5.59 -14.44 -9.39
CA GLU A 119 6.19 -15.27 -10.44
C GLU A 119 6.24 -14.53 -11.79
N GLU A 120 5.15 -13.89 -12.20
CA GLU A 120 5.06 -13.19 -13.47
C GLU A 120 5.92 -11.92 -13.53
N VAL A 121 5.92 -11.16 -12.44
CA VAL A 121 6.64 -9.89 -12.36
C VAL A 121 8.11 -10.08 -12.00
N GLN A 122 8.46 -11.22 -11.36
CA GLN A 122 9.80 -11.52 -10.84
C GLN A 122 10.24 -10.49 -9.78
N ASP A 123 9.32 -10.11 -8.91
CA ASP A 123 9.56 -9.18 -7.80
C ASP A 123 8.70 -9.59 -6.59
N GLU A 124 9.27 -9.58 -5.39
CA GLU A 124 8.57 -9.94 -4.14
C GLU A 124 7.46 -8.95 -3.77
N ARG A 125 7.44 -7.76 -4.38
CA ARG A 125 6.42 -6.72 -4.22
C ARG A 125 5.83 -6.35 -5.57
N PRO A 126 5.05 -7.26 -6.21
CA PRO A 126 4.65 -7.16 -7.60
C PRO A 126 3.79 -5.92 -7.89
N PHE A 127 2.87 -5.55 -7.00
CA PHE A 127 1.92 -4.47 -7.23
C PHE A 127 2.57 -3.08 -7.21
N SER A 128 3.73 -2.95 -6.57
CA SER A 128 4.52 -1.70 -6.52
C SER A 128 5.50 -1.55 -7.69
N THR A 129 5.43 -2.42 -8.72
CA THR A 129 6.35 -2.40 -9.86
C THR A 129 5.81 -1.66 -11.08
N GLN A 130 6.71 -1.12 -11.90
CA GLN A 130 6.38 -0.56 -13.20
C GLN A 130 5.78 -1.62 -14.14
N ARG A 131 6.25 -2.87 -14.06
CA ARG A 131 5.73 -3.98 -14.88
C ARG A 131 4.26 -4.25 -14.55
N PHE A 132 3.88 -4.29 -13.27
CA PHE A 132 2.46 -4.42 -12.92
C PHE A 132 1.64 -3.20 -13.35
N ARG A 133 2.22 -2.00 -13.35
CA ARG A 133 1.54 -0.80 -13.87
C ARG A 133 1.23 -0.91 -15.36
N THR A 134 2.14 -1.45 -16.18
CA THR A 134 1.96 -1.58 -17.64
C THR A 134 1.11 -2.79 -18.02
N ASP A 135 1.43 -3.94 -17.46
CA ASP A 135 0.87 -5.24 -17.85
C ASP A 135 -0.17 -5.77 -16.86
N GLY A 136 -0.40 -5.05 -15.76
CA GLY A 136 -1.23 -5.49 -14.63
C GLY A 136 -2.66 -5.88 -15.02
N LYS A 137 -3.22 -5.30 -16.09
CA LYS A 137 -4.52 -5.74 -16.61
C LYS A 137 -4.46 -7.17 -17.13
N THR A 138 -3.46 -7.50 -17.93
CA THR A 138 -3.28 -8.84 -18.48
C THR A 138 -2.95 -9.81 -17.35
N ILE A 139 -1.94 -9.47 -16.53
CA ILE A 139 -1.56 -10.26 -15.35
C ILE A 139 -2.78 -10.53 -14.46
N PHE A 140 -3.56 -9.50 -14.12
CA PHE A 140 -4.75 -9.65 -13.29
C PHE A 140 -5.81 -10.55 -13.92
N LEU A 141 -6.08 -10.40 -15.23
CA LEU A 141 -7.07 -11.19 -15.92
C LEU A 141 -6.65 -12.66 -16.02
N ASP A 142 -5.37 -12.92 -16.26
CA ASP A 142 -4.83 -14.29 -16.33
C ASP A 142 -4.86 -14.97 -14.96
N ILE A 143 -4.40 -14.26 -13.93
CA ILE A 143 -4.38 -14.78 -12.55
C ILE A 143 -5.80 -15.08 -12.04
N THR A 144 -6.77 -14.22 -12.35
CA THR A 144 -8.14 -14.32 -11.84
C THR A 144 -9.08 -15.10 -12.75
N GLU A 145 -8.58 -15.90 -13.69
CA GLU A 145 -9.40 -16.74 -14.56
C GLU A 145 -10.27 -17.72 -13.78
N LYS A 146 -9.71 -18.25 -12.70
CA LYS A 146 -10.40 -19.16 -11.78
C LYS A 146 -10.37 -18.61 -10.36
N ASP A 147 -11.42 -18.90 -9.58
CA ASP A 147 -11.38 -18.66 -8.14
C ASP A 147 -10.53 -19.72 -7.43
N HIS A 148 -10.38 -19.56 -6.09
CA HIS A 148 -9.65 -20.51 -5.27
C HIS A 148 -10.20 -21.95 -5.35
N ASP A 149 -11.51 -22.10 -5.58
CA ASP A 149 -12.17 -23.40 -5.73
C ASP A 149 -12.10 -23.94 -7.18
N GLY A 150 -11.37 -23.25 -8.08
CA GLY A 150 -11.20 -23.64 -9.48
C GLY A 150 -12.39 -23.30 -10.38
N ARG A 151 -13.39 -22.53 -9.90
CA ARG A 151 -14.53 -22.10 -10.71
C ARG A 151 -14.15 -20.93 -11.60
N MET A 152 -14.59 -20.98 -12.86
CA MET A 152 -14.36 -19.89 -13.80
C MET A 152 -15.06 -18.59 -13.35
N ILE A 153 -14.27 -17.51 -13.23
CA ILE A 153 -14.81 -16.18 -12.94
C ILE A 153 -15.13 -15.48 -14.25
N ASP A 154 -16.32 -14.90 -14.34
CA ASP A 154 -16.77 -14.20 -15.54
C ASP A 154 -15.81 -13.06 -15.94
N LEU A 155 -15.42 -13.03 -17.21
CA LEU A 155 -14.48 -12.05 -17.77
C LEU A 155 -14.97 -10.60 -17.59
N LYS A 156 -16.28 -10.35 -17.73
CA LYS A 156 -16.87 -9.01 -17.53
C LYS A 156 -16.66 -8.55 -16.08
N ARG A 157 -16.88 -9.44 -15.11
CA ARG A 157 -16.66 -9.16 -13.70
C ARG A 157 -15.19 -8.85 -13.43
N ARG A 158 -14.27 -9.66 -13.95
CA ARG A 158 -12.82 -9.42 -13.81
C ARG A 158 -12.39 -8.08 -14.40
N GLN A 159 -12.86 -7.76 -15.62
CA GLN A 159 -12.59 -6.47 -16.26
C GLN A 159 -13.18 -5.28 -15.50
N GLN A 160 -14.37 -5.43 -14.94
CA GLN A 160 -15.00 -4.40 -14.13
C GLN A 160 -14.20 -4.15 -12.85
N VAL A 161 -13.76 -5.21 -12.18
CA VAL A 161 -12.88 -5.14 -11.01
C VAL A 161 -11.59 -4.37 -11.32
N PHE A 162 -10.91 -4.74 -12.40
CA PHE A 162 -9.68 -4.05 -12.79
C PHE A 162 -9.93 -2.54 -13.01
N ARG A 163 -10.93 -2.19 -13.81
CA ARG A 163 -11.24 -0.80 -14.16
C ARG A 163 -11.68 0.05 -12.97
N SER A 164 -12.49 -0.52 -12.09
CA SER A 164 -13.08 0.25 -10.99
C SER A 164 -12.14 0.43 -9.80
N ILE A 165 -11.12 -0.40 -9.65
CA ILE A 165 -10.30 -0.41 -8.45
C ILE A 165 -8.80 -0.43 -8.73
N ILE A 166 -8.31 -1.38 -9.53
CA ILE A 166 -6.88 -1.52 -9.76
C ILE A 166 -6.35 -0.32 -10.56
N GLU A 167 -6.99 0.00 -11.66
CA GLU A 167 -6.60 1.14 -12.50
C GLU A 167 -6.61 2.49 -11.75
N PRO A 168 -7.64 2.85 -10.96
CA PRO A 168 -7.60 4.06 -10.13
C PRO A 168 -6.50 4.04 -9.08
N SER A 169 -6.19 2.87 -8.49
CA SER A 169 -5.13 2.73 -7.50
C SER A 169 -3.74 2.97 -8.11
N LEU A 170 -3.54 2.63 -9.37
CA LEU A 170 -2.29 2.90 -10.09
C LEU A 170 -2.13 4.37 -10.51
N ARG A 171 -3.23 5.08 -10.77
CA ARG A 171 -3.19 6.49 -11.26
C ARG A 171 -2.57 7.46 -10.29
N ASP A 172 -2.58 7.14 -9.00
CA ASP A 172 -2.07 8.03 -7.94
C ASP A 172 -0.61 7.79 -7.62
N LEU A 173 -0.01 6.81 -8.28
CA LEU A 173 1.36 6.41 -8.07
C LEU A 173 2.25 6.98 -9.17
N GLU A 174 3.41 7.46 -8.76
CA GLU A 174 4.52 7.80 -9.64
C GLU A 174 5.57 6.69 -9.54
N PHE A 175 6.14 6.32 -10.68
CA PHE A 175 7.11 5.23 -10.76
C PHE A 175 8.44 5.76 -11.29
N ASP A 176 9.52 5.34 -10.69
CA ASP A 176 10.86 5.41 -11.26
C ASP A 176 11.06 4.19 -12.20
N ALA A 177 12.25 3.95 -12.69
CA ALA A 177 12.53 2.96 -13.75
C ALA A 177 11.86 1.59 -13.53
N SER A 178 11.77 1.07 -12.32
CA SER A 178 11.24 -0.27 -12.04
C SER A 178 10.14 -0.33 -10.97
N THR A 179 10.14 0.60 -10.02
CA THR A 179 9.27 0.53 -8.85
C THR A 179 8.58 1.86 -8.56
N VAL A 180 7.53 1.80 -7.71
CA VAL A 180 6.85 2.98 -7.21
C VAL A 180 7.81 3.88 -6.43
N SER A 181 7.78 5.19 -6.76
CA SER A 181 8.62 6.20 -6.11
C SER A 181 7.82 7.17 -5.25
N ARG A 182 6.56 7.45 -5.60
CA ARG A 182 5.70 8.39 -4.86
C ARG A 182 4.24 8.00 -4.93
N TRP A 183 3.51 8.38 -3.89
CA TRP A 183 2.05 8.30 -3.86
C TRP A 183 1.46 9.69 -3.62
N TYR A 184 0.47 10.07 -4.43
CA TYR A 184 -0.30 11.32 -4.31
C TYR A 184 -1.69 11.03 -3.76
N PRO A 185 -1.91 11.05 -2.46
CA PRO A 185 -3.18 10.59 -1.85
C PRO A 185 -4.39 11.45 -2.27
N LEU A 186 -4.20 12.73 -2.54
CA LEU A 186 -5.23 13.61 -3.09
C LEU A 186 -5.41 13.47 -4.61
N GLY A 187 -4.61 12.63 -5.25
CA GLY A 187 -4.59 12.37 -6.68
C GLY A 187 -3.49 13.09 -7.44
N ILE A 188 -3.03 12.46 -8.52
CA ILE A 188 -1.92 12.98 -9.33
C ILE A 188 -2.18 14.37 -9.95
N LYS A 189 -3.44 14.78 -10.04
CA LYS A 189 -3.81 16.14 -10.46
C LYS A 189 -3.65 17.17 -9.33
N HIS A 190 -3.62 16.73 -8.07
CA HIS A 190 -3.46 17.54 -6.87
C HIS A 190 -2.16 17.18 -6.17
N ARG A 191 -1.03 17.46 -6.82
CA ARG A 191 0.32 17.07 -6.37
C ARG A 191 0.83 17.84 -5.16
N LEU A 192 -0.01 18.66 -4.51
CA LEU A 192 0.41 19.48 -3.38
C LEU A 192 0.71 18.67 -2.11
N VAL A 193 0.16 17.44 -1.98
CA VAL A 193 0.50 16.48 -0.92
C VAL A 193 1.07 15.24 -1.56
N VAL A 194 2.23 14.80 -1.09
CA VAL A 194 2.95 13.63 -1.60
C VAL A 194 3.50 12.79 -0.45
N ILE A 195 3.50 11.49 -0.64
CA ILE A 195 4.22 10.52 0.18
C ILE A 195 5.40 10.05 -0.65
N ASP A 196 6.61 10.43 -0.23
CA ASP A 196 7.88 10.12 -0.88
C ASP A 196 8.79 9.42 0.14
N PRO A 197 9.10 8.12 -0.04
CA PRO A 197 9.90 7.37 0.93
C PRO A 197 11.30 7.93 1.13
N LYS A 198 11.83 8.70 0.16
CA LYS A 198 13.15 9.33 0.22
C LYS A 198 13.14 10.66 1.00
N ARG A 199 11.96 11.16 1.39
CA ARG A 199 11.79 12.44 2.08
C ARG A 199 11.00 12.24 3.36
N SER A 200 11.42 12.89 4.45
CA SER A 200 10.74 12.89 5.75
C SER A 200 10.33 11.49 6.21
N PHE A 201 11.16 10.48 5.94
CA PHE A 201 10.88 9.06 6.26
C PHE A 201 9.57 8.51 5.67
N GLY A 202 9.11 9.09 4.56
CA GLY A 202 7.85 8.71 3.92
C GLY A 202 6.59 9.32 4.54
N ARG A 203 6.71 10.26 5.48
CA ARG A 203 5.55 11.00 5.98
C ARG A 203 4.91 11.81 4.85
N PRO A 204 3.58 12.03 4.89
CA PRO A 204 2.93 12.95 3.95
C PRO A 204 3.51 14.36 4.08
N ILE A 205 4.00 14.91 2.97
CA ILE A 205 4.61 16.24 2.90
C ILE A 205 3.95 17.09 1.82
N VAL A 206 4.02 18.39 1.97
CA VAL A 206 3.74 19.31 0.87
C VAL A 206 4.96 19.44 -0.07
N GLN A 207 4.83 20.08 -1.23
CA GLN A 207 5.93 20.23 -2.19
C GLN A 207 7.14 20.91 -1.57
N GLY A 208 6.92 21.92 -0.71
CA GLY A 208 7.96 22.56 0.09
C GLY A 208 8.69 21.63 1.08
N GLY A 209 8.26 20.38 1.23
CA GLY A 209 8.92 19.36 2.05
C GLY A 209 8.53 19.34 3.51
N VAL A 210 7.62 20.19 3.93
CA VAL A 210 7.12 20.25 5.32
C VAL A 210 6.03 19.18 5.49
N PRO A 211 6.08 18.35 6.58
CA PRO A 211 5.03 17.39 6.88
C PRO A 211 3.66 18.04 7.05
N THR A 212 2.62 17.41 6.51
CA THR A 212 1.25 17.93 6.55
C THR A 212 0.74 18.10 7.98
N GLU A 213 1.06 17.16 8.86
CA GLU A 213 0.72 17.20 10.29
C GLU A 213 1.32 18.42 11.00
N VAL A 214 2.57 18.80 10.65
CA VAL A 214 3.25 19.96 11.23
C VAL A 214 2.54 21.25 10.82
N LEU A 215 2.20 21.37 9.54
CA LEU A 215 1.46 22.54 9.04
C LEU A 215 0.06 22.64 9.65
N ALA A 216 -0.63 21.52 9.80
CA ALA A 216 -1.96 21.48 10.41
C ALA A 216 -1.90 21.88 11.90
N ALA A 217 -0.93 21.34 12.64
CA ALA A 217 -0.72 21.71 14.04
C ALA A 217 -0.34 23.21 14.18
N ALA A 218 0.54 23.72 13.31
CA ALA A 218 0.92 25.12 13.32
C ALA A 218 -0.27 26.05 13.07
N VAL A 219 -1.16 25.71 12.11
CA VAL A 219 -2.36 26.51 11.86
C VAL A 219 -3.32 26.48 13.06
N ALA A 220 -3.44 25.35 13.75
CA ALA A 220 -4.26 25.24 14.95
C ALA A 220 -3.76 26.13 16.10
N VAL A 221 -2.43 26.33 16.21
CA VAL A 221 -1.81 27.19 17.21
C VAL A 221 -1.86 28.67 16.81
N GLU A 222 -1.44 28.99 15.57
CA GLU A 222 -1.32 30.37 15.09
C GLU A 222 -2.67 31.00 14.68
N GLY A 223 -3.70 30.16 14.44
CA GLY A 223 -5.01 30.60 13.98
C GLY A 223 -5.02 31.23 12.57
N SER A 224 -3.90 31.19 11.83
CA SER A 224 -3.76 31.89 10.56
C SER A 224 -2.90 31.13 9.55
N VAL A 225 -3.50 30.78 8.40
CA VAL A 225 -2.78 30.21 7.24
C VAL A 225 -1.70 31.17 6.76
N ASP A 226 -1.93 32.48 6.82
CA ASP A 226 -1.00 33.51 6.35
C ASP A 226 0.24 33.62 7.25
N ALA A 227 0.06 33.47 8.56
CA ALA A 227 1.17 33.44 9.50
C ALA A 227 2.03 32.18 9.29
N VAL A 228 1.41 31.01 9.17
CA VAL A 228 2.10 29.73 8.94
C VAL A 228 2.80 29.72 7.57
N ALA A 229 2.20 30.30 6.52
CA ALA A 229 2.82 30.40 5.21
C ALA A 229 4.15 31.20 5.25
N ARG A 230 4.19 32.28 6.03
CA ARG A 230 5.42 33.05 6.23
C ARG A 230 6.43 32.32 7.11
N LEU A 231 5.97 31.64 8.17
CA LEU A 231 6.83 30.95 9.12
C LEU A 231 7.57 29.76 8.49
N TYR A 232 6.87 29.00 7.65
CA TYR A 232 7.44 27.80 7.01
C TYR A 232 7.91 28.02 5.58
N GLU A 233 7.76 29.24 5.04
CA GLU A 233 8.13 29.61 3.67
C GLU A 233 7.46 28.73 2.60
N VAL A 234 6.22 28.33 2.83
CA VAL A 234 5.42 27.50 1.91
C VAL A 234 4.22 28.28 1.35
N ALA A 235 3.73 27.86 0.20
CA ALA A 235 2.57 28.50 -0.39
C ALA A 235 1.30 28.25 0.43
N LYS A 236 0.38 29.24 0.50
CA LYS A 236 -0.91 29.11 1.17
C LYS A 236 -1.76 27.94 0.61
N SER A 237 -1.62 27.64 -0.68
CA SER A 237 -2.28 26.51 -1.33
C SER A 237 -1.80 25.17 -0.77
N GLU A 238 -0.50 25.05 -0.47
CA GLU A 238 0.07 23.85 0.15
C GLU A 238 -0.47 23.64 1.56
N ILE A 239 -0.55 24.73 2.36
CA ILE A 239 -1.11 24.65 3.72
C ILE A 239 -2.58 24.23 3.67
N ARG A 240 -3.38 24.82 2.77
CA ARG A 240 -4.79 24.42 2.62
C ARG A 240 -4.93 22.96 2.22
N SER A 241 -4.08 22.46 1.32
CA SER A 241 -4.06 21.05 0.94
C SER A 241 -3.62 20.13 2.08
N ALA A 242 -2.66 20.58 2.91
CA ALA A 242 -2.26 19.87 4.12
C ALA A 242 -3.43 19.78 5.13
N LEU A 243 -4.13 20.87 5.39
CA LEU A 243 -5.30 20.89 6.26
C LEU A 243 -6.42 19.97 5.75
N GLU A 244 -6.74 20.04 4.46
CA GLU A 244 -7.73 19.17 3.83
C GLU A 244 -7.34 17.70 3.96
N PHE A 245 -6.07 17.38 3.73
CA PHE A 245 -5.55 16.03 3.84
C PHE A 245 -5.63 15.51 5.28
N GLU A 246 -5.14 16.27 6.27
CA GLU A 246 -5.15 15.86 7.67
C GLU A 246 -6.58 15.75 8.24
N GLN A 247 -7.49 16.64 7.85
CA GLN A 247 -8.90 16.56 8.22
C GLN A 247 -9.54 15.26 7.71
N ARG A 248 -9.27 14.88 6.47
CA ARG A 248 -9.77 13.62 5.88
C ARG A 248 -9.10 12.40 6.48
N LEU A 249 -7.82 12.51 6.86
CA LEU A 249 -7.06 11.42 7.47
C LEU A 249 -7.56 11.12 8.90
N ALA A 250 -8.14 12.11 9.58
CA ALA A 250 -8.72 11.99 10.92
C ALA A 250 -10.18 11.51 10.91
N ALA A 251 -10.90 11.64 9.80
CA ALA A 251 -12.33 11.26 9.66
C ALA A 251 -12.53 9.76 9.52
#